data_f97545b4b888b516c30306e7182dd801
#
_entry.id   f97545b4b888b516c30306e7182dd801
#
_cell.length_a   1.000
_cell.length_b   1.000
_cell.length_c   1.000
_cell.angle_alpha   90.00
_cell.angle_beta   90.00
_cell.angle_gamma   90.00
#
_symmetry.space_group_name_H-M   'P 1'
#
loop_
_entity.id
_entity.type
_entity.pdbx_description
1 polymer ?
#
loop_
_entity_poly.entity_id
_entity_poly.type
_entity_poly.pdbx_seq_one_letter_code
_entity_poly.pdbx_strand_id
1 'polypeptide(L)'
;MSLTTRLTLLWSLLAAALVGLFGFLNYRGSREHVLTTWRETLEHDATTTILRVQSAAQEAARDALYLASTPSVREYALAGEGTERQEQWRRITEDEFRALMAGKPTYFQVRLLSATADGPELIRLDHLHGTIETISAENLQAKGDRDYFQAGRQLAPGAVYVSDLTLNQDFGRVTEPHT
;
A
#
# COMPACT_ATOMS: atom_id res chain seq x y z
N MET A 1 15.37 38.50 -66.15
CA MET A 1 16.08 37.76 -65.10
C MET A 1 17.29 37.10 -65.72
N SER A 2 18.50 37.36 -65.16
CA SER A 2 19.72 36.73 -65.66
C SER A 2 19.72 35.21 -65.40
N LEU A 3 20.48 34.46 -66.18
CA LEU A 3 20.63 33.01 -66.02
C LEU A 3 21.13 32.63 -64.60
N THR A 4 22.04 33.48 -64.07
CA THR A 4 22.60 33.35 -62.72
C THR A 4 21.51 33.44 -61.64
N THR A 5 20.57 34.40 -61.75
CA THR A 5 19.47 34.56 -60.81
C THR A 5 18.51 33.36 -60.78
N ARG A 6 18.26 32.76 -61.91
CA ARG A 6 17.42 31.55 -62.02
C ARG A 6 18.11 30.35 -61.38
N LEU A 7 19.41 30.23 -61.55
CA LEU A 7 20.18 29.11 -61.01
C LEU A 7 20.30 29.23 -59.46
N THR A 8 20.55 30.41 -58.94
CA THR A 8 20.58 30.60 -57.48
C THR A 8 19.23 30.36 -56.81
N LEU A 9 18.13 30.78 -57.43
CA LEU A 9 16.79 30.49 -56.92
C LEU A 9 16.50 28.99 -56.89
N LEU A 10 16.87 28.25 -57.93
CA LEU A 10 16.69 26.80 -57.98
C LEU A 10 17.49 26.08 -56.91
N TRP A 11 18.74 26.44 -56.70
CA TRP A 11 19.58 25.85 -55.64
C TRP A 11 19.09 26.19 -54.24
N SER A 12 18.61 27.42 -54.00
CA SER A 12 18.00 27.79 -52.74
C SER A 12 16.71 27.03 -52.41
N LEU A 13 15.86 26.81 -53.44
CA LEU A 13 14.65 26.03 -53.28
C LEU A 13 14.94 24.53 -53.02
N LEU A 14 15.94 23.99 -53.72
CA LEU A 14 16.39 22.63 -53.47
C LEU A 14 16.95 22.43 -52.08
N ALA A 15 17.79 23.34 -51.62
CA ALA A 15 18.34 23.31 -50.25
C ALA A 15 17.24 23.39 -49.19
N ALA A 16 16.28 24.32 -49.36
CA ALA A 16 15.15 24.45 -48.48
C ALA A 16 14.27 23.17 -48.40
N ALA A 17 14.04 22.54 -49.56
CA ALA A 17 13.29 21.27 -49.67
C ALA A 17 14.01 20.12 -48.91
N LEU A 18 15.35 20.01 -49.09
CA LEU A 18 16.15 18.99 -48.41
C LEU A 18 16.17 19.20 -46.88
N VAL A 19 16.34 20.43 -46.42
CA VAL A 19 16.29 20.75 -44.98
C VAL A 19 14.88 20.44 -44.38
N GLY A 20 13.83 20.82 -45.13
CA GLY A 20 12.44 20.51 -44.73
C GLY A 20 12.16 19.02 -44.64
N LEU A 21 12.62 18.26 -45.66
CA LEU A 21 12.46 16.80 -45.68
C LEU A 21 13.24 16.14 -44.53
N PHE A 22 14.48 16.54 -44.32
CA PHE A 22 15.30 16.03 -43.20
C PHE A 22 14.70 16.36 -41.86
N GLY A 23 14.22 17.58 -41.66
CA GLY A 23 13.54 17.98 -40.42
C GLY A 23 12.26 17.19 -40.19
N PHE A 24 11.47 16.95 -41.25
CA PHE A 24 10.25 16.13 -41.18
C PHE A 24 10.52 14.66 -40.80
N LEU A 25 11.53 14.05 -41.44
CA LEU A 25 11.91 12.66 -41.15
C LEU A 25 12.45 12.51 -39.73
N ASN A 26 13.29 13.42 -39.27
CA ASN A 26 13.76 13.45 -37.88
C ASN A 26 12.62 13.66 -36.87
N TYR A 27 11.69 14.57 -37.17
CA TYR A 27 10.54 14.82 -36.31
C TYR A 27 9.67 13.58 -36.15
N ARG A 28 9.37 12.87 -37.26
CA ARG A 28 8.60 11.63 -37.20
C ARG A 28 9.31 10.53 -36.42
N GLY A 29 10.60 10.31 -36.70
CA GLY A 29 11.40 9.31 -35.96
C GLY A 29 11.50 9.62 -34.47
N SER A 30 11.76 10.86 -34.11
CA SER A 30 11.87 11.29 -32.70
C SER A 30 10.56 11.11 -31.95
N ARG A 31 9.41 11.41 -32.56
CA ARG A 31 8.09 11.25 -31.94
C ARG A 31 7.73 9.79 -31.65
N GLU A 32 8.03 8.90 -32.55
CA GLU A 32 7.79 7.47 -32.37
C GLU A 32 8.68 6.89 -31.26
N HIS A 33 9.95 7.25 -31.22
CA HIS A 33 10.87 6.84 -30.15
C HIS A 33 10.44 7.35 -28.77
N VAL A 34 10.01 8.59 -28.68
CA VAL A 34 9.53 9.17 -27.42
C VAL A 34 8.31 8.41 -26.91
N LEU A 35 7.33 8.15 -27.75
CA LEU A 35 6.10 7.46 -27.37
C LEU A 35 6.34 5.99 -26.95
N THR A 36 7.23 5.27 -27.64
CA THR A 36 7.59 3.90 -27.28
C THR A 36 8.33 3.85 -25.94
N THR A 37 9.32 4.72 -25.74
CA THR A 37 10.07 4.82 -24.47
C THR A 37 9.16 5.16 -23.28
N TRP A 38 8.24 6.11 -23.46
CA TRP A 38 7.28 6.44 -22.41
C TRP A 38 6.36 5.27 -22.05
N ARG A 39 5.88 4.54 -23.05
CA ARG A 39 5.03 3.36 -22.83
C ARG A 39 5.78 2.27 -22.10
N GLU A 40 6.99 1.95 -22.53
CA GLU A 40 7.84 0.95 -21.86
C GLU A 40 8.17 1.33 -20.42
N THR A 41 8.47 2.61 -20.16
CA THR A 41 8.72 3.11 -18.80
C THR A 41 7.47 2.97 -17.91
N LEU A 42 6.30 3.37 -18.44
CA LEU A 42 5.05 3.27 -17.67
C LEU A 42 4.67 1.81 -17.39
N GLU A 43 4.83 0.91 -18.34
CA GLU A 43 4.57 -0.53 -18.16
C GLU A 43 5.53 -1.14 -17.11
N HIS A 44 6.81 -0.76 -17.17
CA HIS A 44 7.81 -1.20 -16.20
C HIS A 44 7.51 -0.67 -14.77
N ASP A 45 7.19 0.61 -14.66
CA ASP A 45 6.87 1.24 -13.38
C ASP A 45 5.58 0.65 -12.76
N ALA A 46 4.55 0.42 -13.60
CA ALA A 46 3.32 -0.24 -13.16
C ALA A 46 3.58 -1.66 -12.67
N THR A 47 4.35 -2.45 -13.41
CA THR A 47 4.71 -3.82 -13.03
C THR A 47 5.49 -3.85 -11.72
N THR A 48 6.48 -2.97 -11.59
CA THR A 48 7.29 -2.85 -10.37
C THR A 48 6.44 -2.47 -9.17
N THR A 49 5.50 -1.55 -9.34
CA THR A 49 4.57 -1.13 -8.28
C THR A 49 3.66 -2.28 -7.86
N ILE A 50 3.10 -3.03 -8.81
CA ILE A 50 2.26 -4.21 -8.52
C ILE A 50 3.06 -5.25 -7.70
N LEU A 51 4.28 -5.56 -8.11
CA LEU A 51 5.14 -6.51 -7.39
C LEU A 51 5.46 -6.05 -5.97
N ARG A 52 5.70 -4.76 -5.76
CA ARG A 52 5.91 -4.18 -4.43
C ARG A 52 4.67 -4.31 -3.54
N VAL A 53 3.50 -4.01 -4.07
CA VAL A 53 2.23 -4.16 -3.33
C VAL A 53 1.97 -5.62 -2.98
N GLN A 54 2.16 -6.54 -3.92
CA GLN A 54 2.01 -7.97 -3.67
C GLN A 54 2.99 -8.49 -2.61
N SER A 55 4.26 -8.07 -2.69
CA SER A 55 5.28 -8.43 -1.69
C SER A 55 4.92 -7.90 -0.31
N ALA A 56 4.47 -6.65 -0.20
CA ALA A 56 4.04 -6.05 1.06
C ALA A 56 2.83 -6.78 1.66
N ALA A 57 1.84 -7.14 0.84
CA ALA A 57 0.68 -7.89 1.29
C ALA A 57 1.05 -9.31 1.79
N GLN A 58 1.96 -10.00 1.07
CA GLN A 58 2.47 -11.31 1.51
C GLN A 58 3.27 -11.23 2.80
N GLU A 59 4.05 -10.17 2.98
CA GLU A 59 4.79 -9.92 4.20
C GLU A 59 3.83 -9.67 5.37
N ALA A 60 2.85 -8.79 5.20
CA ALA A 60 1.83 -8.51 6.20
C ALA A 60 1.03 -9.79 6.58
N ALA A 61 0.71 -10.64 5.62
CA ALA A 61 0.04 -11.90 5.87
C ALA A 61 0.89 -12.85 6.74
N ARG A 62 2.21 -12.95 6.46
CA ARG A 62 3.11 -13.76 7.29
C ARG A 62 3.24 -13.21 8.71
N ASP A 63 3.35 -11.89 8.84
CA ASP A 63 3.48 -11.24 10.14
C ASP A 63 2.18 -11.38 10.97
N ALA A 64 1.00 -11.29 10.34
CA ALA A 64 -0.28 -11.55 10.98
C ALA A 64 -0.38 -12.99 11.50
N LEU A 65 0.03 -13.98 10.71
CA LEU A 65 0.09 -15.39 11.13
C LEU A 65 1.10 -15.61 12.26
N TYR A 66 2.25 -14.95 12.18
CA TYR A 66 3.25 -15.01 13.24
C TYR A 66 2.65 -14.49 14.56
N LEU A 67 2.08 -13.28 14.58
CA LEU A 67 1.45 -12.72 15.76
C LEU A 67 0.32 -13.60 16.29
N ALA A 68 -0.55 -14.10 15.41
CA ALA A 68 -1.65 -15.00 15.82
C ALA A 68 -1.17 -16.33 16.43
N SER A 69 0.06 -16.75 16.14
CA SER A 69 0.67 -17.98 16.67
C SER A 69 1.47 -17.76 17.95
N THR A 70 1.65 -16.51 18.40
CA THR A 70 2.44 -16.23 19.60
C THR A 70 1.74 -16.76 20.85
N PRO A 71 2.53 -17.23 21.84
CA PRO A 71 1.95 -17.67 23.12
C PRO A 71 1.17 -16.56 23.84
N SER A 72 1.59 -15.30 23.70
CA SER A 72 0.96 -14.15 24.33
C SER A 72 -0.48 -13.95 23.89
N VAL A 73 -0.74 -13.96 22.59
CA VAL A 73 -2.09 -13.83 22.00
C VAL A 73 -2.97 -14.99 22.46
N ARG A 74 -2.43 -16.21 22.44
CA ARG A 74 -3.16 -17.41 22.88
C ARG A 74 -3.50 -17.35 24.37
N GLU A 75 -2.54 -17.04 25.22
CA GLU A 75 -2.74 -16.99 26.67
C GLU A 75 -3.65 -15.83 27.06
N TYR A 76 -3.57 -14.69 26.35
CA TYR A 76 -4.52 -13.59 26.50
C TYR A 76 -5.96 -14.04 26.19
N ALA A 77 -6.16 -14.76 25.10
CA ALA A 77 -7.48 -15.26 24.69
C ALA A 77 -8.04 -16.32 25.65
N LEU A 78 -7.19 -17.10 26.33
CA LEU A 78 -7.58 -18.15 27.27
C LEU A 78 -7.73 -17.64 28.70
N ALA A 79 -7.19 -16.48 29.03
CA ALA A 79 -7.32 -15.88 30.36
C ALA A 79 -8.77 -15.40 30.58
N GLY A 80 -9.27 -15.58 31.79
CA GLY A 80 -10.61 -15.10 32.15
C GLY A 80 -10.70 -13.59 32.05
N GLU A 81 -11.82 -13.09 31.54
CA GLU A 81 -12.06 -11.65 31.37
C GLU A 81 -11.93 -10.88 32.70
N GLY A 82 -11.21 -9.74 32.67
CA GLY A 82 -11.00 -8.88 33.84
C GLY A 82 -10.03 -9.44 34.88
N THR A 83 -9.35 -10.56 34.62
CA THR A 83 -8.38 -11.14 35.56
C THR A 83 -7.02 -10.45 35.46
N GLU A 84 -6.25 -10.47 36.55
CA GLU A 84 -4.85 -10.00 36.57
C GLU A 84 -3.98 -10.75 35.55
N ARG A 85 -4.25 -12.05 35.35
CA ARG A 85 -3.58 -12.86 34.34
C ARG A 85 -3.84 -12.34 32.94
N GLN A 86 -5.08 -11.97 32.62
CA GLN A 86 -5.43 -11.40 31.33
C GLN A 86 -4.69 -10.07 31.08
N GLU A 87 -4.66 -9.22 32.10
CA GLU A 87 -3.95 -7.93 32.02
C GLU A 87 -2.44 -8.10 31.83
N GLN A 88 -1.85 -9.11 32.47
CA GLN A 88 -0.43 -9.43 32.27
C GLN A 88 -0.15 -9.86 30.82
N TRP A 89 -0.98 -10.75 30.26
CA TRP A 89 -0.81 -11.21 28.88
C TRP A 89 -1.14 -10.11 27.88
N ARG A 90 -2.06 -9.21 28.20
CA ARG A 90 -2.34 -8.03 27.40
C ARG A 90 -1.10 -7.17 27.18
N ARG A 91 -0.39 -6.86 28.25
CA ARG A 91 0.85 -6.07 28.18
C ARG A 91 1.92 -6.75 27.34
N ILE A 92 2.12 -8.04 27.53
CA ILE A 92 3.09 -8.81 26.75
C ILE A 92 2.72 -8.78 25.26
N THR A 93 1.43 -8.95 24.92
CA THR A 93 0.94 -8.88 23.54
C THR A 93 1.13 -7.48 22.95
N GLU A 94 0.85 -6.43 23.70
CA GLU A 94 1.09 -5.05 23.27
C GLU A 94 2.58 -4.78 22.99
N ASP A 95 3.47 -5.30 23.81
CA ASP A 95 4.92 -5.17 23.62
C ASP A 95 5.40 -5.91 22.36
N GLU A 96 4.87 -7.11 22.09
CA GLU A 96 5.15 -7.86 20.85
C GLU A 96 4.65 -7.10 19.60
N PHE A 97 3.42 -6.57 19.65
CA PHE A 97 2.87 -5.76 18.55
C PHE A 97 3.70 -4.50 18.32
N ARG A 98 4.10 -3.84 19.40
CA ARG A 98 4.97 -2.66 19.35
C ARG A 98 6.33 -2.98 18.74
N ALA A 99 6.94 -4.09 19.14
CA ALA A 99 8.22 -4.54 18.60
C ALA A 99 8.14 -4.83 17.09
N LEU A 100 7.04 -5.49 16.64
CA LEU A 100 6.81 -5.71 15.21
C LEU A 100 6.68 -4.39 14.46
N MET A 101 5.83 -3.47 14.93
CA MET A 101 5.61 -2.18 14.28
C MET A 101 6.88 -1.32 14.24
N ALA A 102 7.70 -1.36 15.29
CA ALA A 102 8.98 -0.66 15.33
C ALA A 102 9.95 -1.16 14.25
N GLY A 103 9.94 -2.46 13.97
CA GLY A 103 10.71 -3.07 12.87
C GLY A 103 10.09 -2.89 11.49
N LYS A 104 8.84 -2.44 11.40
CA LYS A 104 8.04 -2.33 10.17
C LYS A 104 7.33 -0.96 10.11
N PRO A 105 8.04 0.14 9.81
CA PRO A 105 7.45 1.49 9.83
C PRO A 105 6.27 1.68 8.86
N THR A 106 6.10 0.78 7.90
CA THR A 106 4.98 0.79 6.96
C THR A 106 3.66 0.31 7.57
N TYR A 107 3.69 -0.32 8.76
CA TYR A 107 2.46 -0.71 9.45
C TYR A 107 1.89 0.48 10.19
N PHE A 108 0.80 0.99 9.66
CA PHE A 108 0.05 2.08 10.26
C PHE A 108 -0.69 1.64 11.54
N GLN A 109 -1.15 0.39 11.57
CA GLN A 109 -1.98 -0.11 12.66
C GLN A 109 -1.90 -1.64 12.79
N VAL A 110 -1.90 -2.12 14.03
CA VAL A 110 -2.04 -3.55 14.37
C VAL A 110 -3.16 -3.70 15.41
N ARG A 111 -4.04 -4.68 15.20
CA ARG A 111 -5.20 -4.92 16.07
C ARG A 111 -5.36 -6.40 16.40
N LEU A 112 -5.83 -6.67 17.62
CA LEU A 112 -6.41 -7.94 18.00
C LEU A 112 -7.92 -7.75 18.15
N LEU A 113 -8.71 -8.56 17.45
CA LEU A 113 -10.17 -8.52 17.48
C LEU A 113 -10.71 -9.77 18.14
N SER A 114 -11.79 -9.63 18.89
CA SER A 114 -12.55 -10.79 19.35
C SER A 114 -13.30 -11.43 18.16
N ALA A 115 -13.41 -12.75 18.13
CA ALA A 115 -14.16 -13.46 17.12
C ALA A 115 -15.69 -13.48 17.34
N THR A 116 -16.19 -12.75 18.35
CA THR A 116 -17.65 -12.58 18.57
C THR A 116 -18.29 -11.82 17.40
N ALA A 117 -19.62 -11.84 17.32
CA ALA A 117 -20.33 -11.24 16.17
C ALA A 117 -20.03 -9.76 15.97
N ASP A 118 -19.89 -9.03 17.06
CA ASP A 118 -19.65 -7.58 17.05
C ASP A 118 -18.18 -7.22 16.77
N GLY A 119 -17.26 -8.21 16.85
CA GLY A 119 -15.84 -8.04 16.57
C GLY A 119 -15.18 -6.90 17.33
N PRO A 120 -15.31 -6.82 18.68
CA PRO A 120 -14.70 -5.74 19.43
C PRO A 120 -13.17 -5.81 19.34
N GLU A 121 -12.55 -4.63 19.22
CA GLU A 121 -11.11 -4.49 19.39
C GLU A 121 -10.75 -4.83 20.84
N LEU A 122 -9.77 -5.72 21.01
CA LEU A 122 -9.24 -6.11 22.32
C LEU A 122 -7.93 -5.36 22.62
N ILE A 123 -7.10 -5.23 21.58
CA ILE A 123 -5.82 -4.52 21.61
C ILE A 123 -5.71 -3.78 20.28
N ARG A 124 -5.26 -2.52 20.33
CA ARG A 124 -4.98 -1.72 19.14
C ARG A 124 -3.76 -0.85 19.38
N LEU A 125 -2.81 -0.92 18.46
CA LEU A 125 -1.67 -0.03 18.37
C LEU A 125 -1.73 0.71 17.05
N ASP A 126 -1.49 2.01 17.09
CA ASP A 126 -1.45 2.90 15.93
C ASP A 126 -0.07 3.55 15.83
N HIS A 127 0.40 3.73 14.58
CA HIS A 127 1.60 4.51 14.32
C HIS A 127 1.18 5.95 14.01
N LEU A 128 1.27 6.81 15.01
CA LEU A 128 0.84 8.20 14.95
C LEU A 128 2.04 9.14 15.10
N HIS A 129 2.20 10.09 14.18
CA HIS A 129 3.24 11.15 14.27
C HIS A 129 4.66 10.62 14.56
N GLY A 130 5.01 9.45 14.03
CA GLY A 130 6.32 8.82 14.23
C GLY A 130 6.48 8.06 15.55
N THR A 131 5.41 7.94 16.34
CA THR A 131 5.35 7.16 17.59
C THR A 131 4.36 6.02 17.48
N ILE A 132 4.57 4.93 18.23
CA ILE A 132 3.64 3.81 18.31
C ILE A 132 2.88 3.93 19.61
N GLU A 133 1.57 4.17 19.51
CA GLU A 133 0.69 4.40 20.65
C GLU A 133 -0.27 3.23 20.84
N THR A 134 -0.43 2.78 22.07
CA THR A 134 -1.50 1.85 22.43
C THR A 134 -2.78 2.63 22.65
N ILE A 135 -3.85 2.23 21.98
CA ILE A 135 -5.15 2.89 22.10
C ILE A 135 -5.83 2.46 23.39
N SER A 136 -6.31 3.44 24.16
CA SER A 136 -6.99 3.22 25.42
C SER A 136 -8.34 2.50 25.25
N ALA A 137 -8.77 1.77 26.26
CA ALA A 137 -9.95 0.90 26.21
C ALA A 137 -11.23 1.63 25.78
N GLU A 138 -11.40 2.89 26.21
CA GLU A 138 -12.56 3.71 25.82
C GLU A 138 -12.60 4.12 24.34
N ASN A 139 -11.48 4.01 23.63
CA ASN A 139 -11.34 4.34 22.22
C ASN A 139 -11.30 3.11 21.30
N LEU A 140 -11.39 1.91 21.89
CA LEU A 140 -11.53 0.66 21.14
C LEU A 140 -12.93 0.56 20.51
N GLN A 141 -13.01 0.00 19.33
CA GLN A 141 -14.22 -0.03 18.52
C GLN A 141 -14.67 -1.46 18.21
N ALA A 142 -15.97 -1.64 17.98
CA ALA A 142 -16.48 -2.83 17.34
C ALA A 142 -16.25 -2.76 15.82
N LYS A 143 -15.85 -3.86 15.20
CA LYS A 143 -15.55 -3.98 13.77
C LYS A 143 -16.36 -5.07 13.08
N GLY A 144 -17.42 -5.54 13.74
CA GLY A 144 -18.24 -6.64 13.25
C GLY A 144 -18.93 -6.40 11.91
N ASP A 145 -19.20 -5.13 11.58
CA ASP A 145 -19.79 -4.70 10.31
C ASP A 145 -18.78 -4.61 9.14
N ARG A 146 -17.47 -4.74 9.44
CA ARG A 146 -16.44 -4.59 8.43
C ARG A 146 -16.30 -5.85 7.58
N ASP A 147 -16.14 -5.65 6.28
CA ASP A 147 -15.98 -6.71 5.27
C ASP A 147 -14.79 -7.64 5.58
N TYR A 148 -13.63 -7.08 5.93
CA TYR A 148 -12.45 -7.86 6.30
C TYR A 148 -12.68 -8.72 7.55
N PHE A 149 -13.48 -8.24 8.51
CA PHE A 149 -13.80 -8.99 9.70
C PHE A 149 -14.74 -10.17 9.38
N GLN A 150 -15.79 -9.91 8.59
CA GLN A 150 -16.73 -10.94 8.17
C GLN A 150 -16.05 -12.01 7.30
N ALA A 151 -15.18 -11.61 6.38
CA ALA A 151 -14.39 -12.53 5.58
C ALA A 151 -13.41 -13.34 6.45
N GLY A 152 -12.68 -12.68 7.34
CA GLY A 152 -11.69 -13.30 8.23
C GLY A 152 -12.29 -14.36 9.14
N ARG A 153 -13.49 -14.14 9.69
CA ARG A 153 -14.20 -15.11 10.54
C ARG A 153 -14.56 -16.43 9.84
N GLN A 154 -14.68 -16.40 8.51
CA GLN A 154 -15.05 -17.57 7.71
C GLN A 154 -13.85 -18.39 7.25
N LEU A 155 -12.65 -17.91 7.49
CA LEU A 155 -11.44 -18.59 7.08
C LEU A 155 -11.13 -19.81 7.96
N ALA A 156 -10.48 -20.79 7.34
CA ALA A 156 -9.88 -21.88 8.08
C ALA A 156 -8.69 -21.36 8.93
N PRO A 157 -8.40 -22.01 10.07
CA PRO A 157 -7.23 -21.68 10.87
C PRO A 157 -5.94 -21.65 10.02
N GLY A 158 -5.15 -20.59 10.17
CA GLY A 158 -3.92 -20.40 9.41
C GLY A 158 -4.10 -19.76 8.02
N ALA A 159 -5.33 -19.45 7.62
CA ALA A 159 -5.58 -18.67 6.42
C ALA A 159 -5.61 -17.17 6.74
N VAL A 160 -5.28 -16.33 5.74
CA VAL A 160 -5.29 -14.88 5.85
C VAL A 160 -6.16 -14.29 4.76
N TYR A 161 -6.99 -13.33 5.11
CA TYR A 161 -7.73 -12.50 4.17
C TYR A 161 -6.97 -11.20 3.93
N VAL A 162 -6.77 -10.87 2.67
CA VAL A 162 -6.25 -9.57 2.25
C VAL A 162 -7.40 -8.83 1.57
N SER A 163 -7.84 -7.72 2.16
CA SER A 163 -8.91 -6.90 1.59
C SER A 163 -8.41 -6.10 0.38
N ASP A 164 -9.35 -5.61 -0.40
CA ASP A 164 -9.08 -4.58 -1.39
C ASP A 164 -8.56 -3.31 -0.72
N LEU A 165 -7.87 -2.47 -1.50
CA LEU A 165 -7.39 -1.18 -1.02
C LEU A 165 -8.58 -0.27 -0.73
N THR A 166 -8.79 0.04 0.55
CA THR A 166 -9.84 0.95 1.00
C THR A 166 -9.24 2.03 1.88
N LEU A 167 -9.92 3.17 1.97
CA LEU A 167 -9.53 4.24 2.88
C LEU A 167 -9.78 3.80 4.34
N ASN A 168 -8.83 4.11 5.21
CA ASN A 168 -8.99 3.83 6.63
C ASN A 168 -10.20 4.60 7.20
N GLN A 169 -10.97 3.93 8.04
CA GLN A 169 -12.16 4.52 8.67
C GLN A 169 -12.16 4.24 10.17
N ASP A 170 -12.29 5.32 10.95
CA ASP A 170 -12.52 5.27 12.39
C ASP A 170 -13.85 5.94 12.72
N PHE A 171 -14.63 5.33 13.61
CA PHE A 171 -15.98 5.80 13.98
C PHE A 171 -16.88 6.09 12.75
N GLY A 172 -16.75 5.29 11.68
CA GLY A 172 -17.54 5.44 10.45
C GLY A 172 -17.13 6.63 9.57
N ARG A 173 -16.02 7.31 9.87
CA ARG A 173 -15.48 8.42 9.08
C ARG A 173 -14.14 8.04 8.48
N VAL A 174 -13.93 8.44 7.25
CA VAL A 174 -12.61 8.31 6.61
C VAL A 174 -11.62 9.18 7.38
N THR A 175 -10.55 8.56 7.85
CA THR A 175 -9.44 9.28 8.47
C THR A 175 -8.48 9.73 7.38
N GLU A 176 -7.99 10.97 7.46
CA GLU A 176 -6.93 11.42 6.58
C GLU A 176 -5.67 10.59 6.86
N PRO A 177 -4.92 10.21 5.82
CA PRO A 177 -3.64 9.58 6.02
C PRO A 177 -2.73 10.57 6.75
N HIS A 178 -2.32 10.19 7.93
CA HIS A 178 -1.31 10.95 8.66
C HIS A 178 0.03 10.74 7.93
N THR A 179 0.47 11.78 7.26
CA THR A 179 1.82 11.89 6.66
C THR A 179 2.86 12.17 7.74
#